data_807471bd0ca50a601628cea03030a29b
#
_entry.id   807471bd0ca50a601628cea03030a29b
#
_cell.length_a   1.000
_cell.length_b   1.000
_cell.length_c   1.000
_cell.angle_alpha   90.00
_cell.angle_beta   90.00
_cell.angle_gamma   90.00
#
_symmetry.space_group_name_H-M   'P 1'
#
loop_
_entity.id
_entity.type
_entity.pdbx_description
1 polymer ?
#
loop_
_entity_poly.entity_id
_entity_poly.type
_entity_poly.pdbx_seq_one_letter_code
_entity_poly.pdbx_strand_id
1 'polypeptide(L)'
;MRTISLYLRPWRRWFLPLALVLLLAACRGGATGLPWDETFEDAGAWSSGEDAYSRGAVVDGAYLFEVLQNDVSRWAAAGQTFSDGIYEVEATQTDGPFDNGYGLLFRANPAAGDFYLFKVSGDGYVWIGRYRDGAEETTLIGDHWFESAAVQGGLNVANRLTVRAEAGNMIFYVNGQEVGRVTDNTFTAGDVGLLVQTLGGAPVTVRFDNLSVRPLD
;
A
#
# COMPACT_ATOMS: atom_id res chain seq x y z
N MET A 1 36.76 75.31 44.15
CA MET A 1 35.97 74.55 43.20
C MET A 1 36.49 73.11 43.22
N ARG A 2 35.76 72.15 43.85
CA ARG A 2 36.14 70.71 43.94
C ARG A 2 35.17 69.91 43.10
N THR A 3 35.67 69.28 42.07
CA THR A 3 34.91 68.44 41.17
C THR A 3 34.84 67.04 41.75
N ILE A 4 33.63 66.50 42.02
CA ILE A 4 33.40 65.19 42.55
C ILE A 4 33.18 64.25 41.34
N SER A 5 34.06 63.26 41.19
CA SER A 5 33.97 62.24 40.16
C SER A 5 33.19 61.03 40.72
N LEU A 6 32.06 60.75 40.12
CA LEU A 6 31.22 59.56 40.43
C LEU A 6 31.64 58.40 39.56
N TYR A 7 32.24 57.35 40.19
CA TYR A 7 32.51 56.06 39.54
C TYR A 7 31.23 55.20 39.51
N LEU A 8 30.67 55.00 38.33
CA LEU A 8 29.63 54.03 38.11
C LEU A 8 30.24 52.64 37.83
N ARG A 9 29.96 51.67 38.68
CA ARG A 9 30.35 50.28 38.52
C ARG A 9 29.47 49.64 37.42
N PRO A 10 30.00 48.88 36.45
CA PRO A 10 29.20 48.16 35.50
C PRO A 10 28.69 46.86 36.13
N TRP A 11 27.37 46.67 36.17
CA TRP A 11 26.73 45.41 36.50
C TRP A 11 27.00 44.38 35.40
N ARG A 12 27.78 43.33 35.72
CA ARG A 12 27.91 42.13 34.88
C ARG A 12 26.56 41.38 34.83
N ARG A 13 25.80 41.57 33.78
CA ARG A 13 24.66 40.74 33.46
C ARG A 13 25.21 39.40 32.94
N TRP A 14 24.98 38.34 33.71
CA TRP A 14 25.19 36.98 33.29
C TRP A 14 24.03 36.59 32.37
N PHE A 15 24.30 36.58 31.06
CA PHE A 15 23.40 35.95 30.11
C PHE A 15 23.70 34.45 30.14
N LEU A 16 22.80 33.65 30.78
CA LEU A 16 22.74 32.22 30.54
C LEU A 16 22.21 32.00 29.12
N PRO A 17 22.93 31.29 28.24
CA PRO A 17 22.34 30.85 26.98
C PRO A 17 21.27 29.83 27.27
N LEU A 18 20.01 30.18 27.02
CA LEU A 18 18.92 29.24 26.97
C LEU A 18 19.15 28.34 25.74
N ALA A 19 19.73 27.17 25.96
CA ALA A 19 19.86 26.14 24.93
C ALA A 19 18.46 25.64 24.58
N LEU A 20 17.90 26.17 23.52
CA LEU A 20 16.68 25.67 22.90
C LEU A 20 16.99 24.30 22.30
N VAL A 21 16.72 23.23 23.05
CA VAL A 21 16.75 21.86 22.53
C VAL A 21 15.55 21.71 21.60
N LEU A 22 15.76 21.93 20.31
CA LEU A 22 14.84 21.53 19.25
C LEU A 22 14.82 19.99 19.24
N LEU A 23 13.84 19.40 19.91
CA LEU A 23 13.44 18.01 19.69
C LEU A 23 12.87 17.93 18.26
N LEU A 24 13.75 17.66 17.31
CA LEU A 24 13.36 17.15 16.00
C LEU A 24 12.74 15.77 16.24
N ALA A 25 11.43 15.72 16.41
CA ALA A 25 10.67 14.50 16.22
C ALA A 25 10.83 14.12 14.74
N ALA A 26 11.94 13.45 14.41
CA ALA A 26 12.05 12.71 13.19
C ALA A 26 10.97 11.61 13.28
N CYS A 27 9.87 11.77 12.55
CA CYS A 27 9.03 10.64 12.18
C CYS A 27 9.93 9.67 11.39
N ARG A 28 10.64 8.82 12.10
CA ARG A 28 11.21 7.61 11.51
C ARG A 28 10.00 6.75 11.21
N GLY A 29 9.63 6.63 9.94
CA GLY A 29 8.84 5.52 9.46
C GLY A 29 9.64 4.25 9.77
N GLY A 30 9.51 3.71 10.97
CA GLY A 30 10.06 2.43 11.34
C GLY A 30 9.25 1.35 10.65
N ALA A 31 9.90 0.22 10.31
CA ALA A 31 9.18 -0.95 9.84
C ALA A 31 8.11 -1.34 10.87
N THR A 32 6.91 -1.63 10.40
CA THR A 32 5.81 -2.10 11.23
C THR A 32 6.14 -3.49 11.79
N GLY A 33 5.86 -3.71 13.06
CA GLY A 33 6.07 -5.02 13.69
C GLY A 33 5.15 -6.09 13.10
N LEU A 34 5.66 -7.30 12.92
CA LEU A 34 4.89 -8.46 12.51
C LEU A 34 4.49 -9.32 13.72
N PRO A 35 3.33 -10.00 13.70
CA PRO A 35 2.30 -9.97 12.66
C PRO A 35 1.49 -8.66 12.66
N TRP A 36 0.94 -8.29 11.52
CA TRP A 36 0.03 -7.17 11.37
C TRP A 36 -1.24 -7.61 10.64
N ASP A 37 -2.39 -7.14 11.12
CA ASP A 37 -3.71 -7.44 10.60
C ASP A 37 -4.52 -6.17 10.37
N GLU A 38 -5.26 -6.15 9.28
CA GLU A 38 -6.32 -5.18 8.99
C GLU A 38 -7.61 -5.94 8.67
N THR A 39 -8.58 -5.81 9.56
CA THR A 39 -9.89 -6.47 9.45
C THR A 39 -11.00 -5.51 9.01
N PHE A 40 -10.66 -4.23 8.81
CA PHE A 40 -11.60 -3.18 8.41
C PHE A 40 -12.82 -3.02 9.33
N GLU A 41 -12.67 -3.35 10.62
CA GLU A 41 -13.73 -3.14 11.63
C GLU A 41 -13.99 -1.65 11.87
N ASP A 42 -12.99 -0.82 11.67
CA ASP A 42 -13.08 0.63 11.65
C ASP A 42 -12.33 1.24 10.46
N ALA A 43 -12.57 2.51 10.17
CA ALA A 43 -11.96 3.15 9.00
C ALA A 43 -10.42 3.29 9.15
N GLY A 44 -9.89 3.34 10.37
CA GLY A 44 -8.46 3.40 10.64
C GLY A 44 -7.71 4.42 9.77
N ALA A 45 -6.63 3.97 9.12
CA ALA A 45 -5.86 4.74 8.16
C ALA A 45 -6.46 4.74 6.74
N TRP A 46 -7.48 3.91 6.48
CA TRP A 46 -8.08 3.77 5.16
C TRP A 46 -8.94 4.99 4.83
N SER A 47 -8.59 5.67 3.77
CA SER A 47 -9.31 6.86 3.36
C SER A 47 -10.73 6.52 2.94
N SER A 48 -11.70 7.13 3.61
CA SER A 48 -13.05 7.22 3.06
C SER A 48 -13.11 8.49 2.23
N GLY A 49 -13.34 8.36 0.93
CA GLY A 49 -13.39 9.52 0.05
C GLY A 49 -13.83 9.16 -1.36
N GLU A 50 -14.26 10.20 -2.07
CA GLU A 50 -14.69 10.11 -3.45
C GLU A 50 -14.04 11.23 -4.25
N ASP A 51 -13.54 10.88 -5.43
CA ASP A 51 -13.14 11.82 -6.47
C ASP A 51 -13.83 11.49 -7.81
N ALA A 52 -13.45 12.15 -8.89
CA ALA A 52 -14.02 11.90 -10.21
C ALA A 52 -13.72 10.51 -10.79
N TYR A 53 -12.79 9.77 -10.18
CA TYR A 53 -12.29 8.50 -10.70
C TYR A 53 -12.63 7.30 -9.83
N SER A 54 -12.77 7.51 -8.52
CA SER A 54 -12.96 6.41 -7.58
C SER A 54 -13.61 6.85 -6.28
N ARG A 55 -14.17 5.90 -5.56
CA ARG A 55 -14.60 6.06 -4.17
C ARG A 55 -14.18 4.83 -3.37
N GLY A 56 -13.80 5.08 -2.11
CA GLY A 56 -13.43 4.05 -1.17
C GLY A 56 -14.06 4.29 0.19
N ALA A 57 -14.49 3.23 0.85
CA ALA A 57 -15.03 3.31 2.19
C ALA A 57 -14.91 1.96 2.92
N VAL A 58 -14.72 2.00 4.23
CA VAL A 58 -14.91 0.84 5.10
C VAL A 58 -16.40 0.67 5.36
N VAL A 59 -16.95 -0.49 4.97
CA VAL A 59 -18.36 -0.84 5.10
C VAL A 59 -18.48 -2.30 5.50
N ASP A 60 -19.20 -2.59 6.57
CA ASP A 60 -19.51 -3.94 7.04
C ASP A 60 -18.26 -4.85 7.16
N GLY A 61 -17.20 -4.34 7.82
CA GLY A 61 -15.96 -5.08 8.06
C GLY A 61 -15.14 -5.36 6.79
N ALA A 62 -15.23 -4.51 5.77
CA ALA A 62 -14.42 -4.61 4.56
C ALA A 62 -14.15 -3.24 3.95
N TYR A 63 -13.11 -3.12 3.14
CA TYR A 63 -12.87 -1.95 2.31
C TYR A 63 -13.54 -2.12 0.95
N LEU A 64 -14.58 -1.33 0.71
CA LEU A 64 -15.24 -1.25 -0.59
C LEU A 64 -14.51 -0.24 -1.45
N PHE A 65 -14.02 -0.68 -2.61
CA PHE A 65 -13.29 0.17 -3.54
C PHE A 65 -13.93 0.12 -4.92
N GLU A 66 -14.47 1.25 -5.34
CA GLU A 66 -15.13 1.40 -6.64
C GLU A 66 -14.33 2.33 -7.54
N VAL A 67 -14.09 1.91 -8.77
CA VAL A 67 -13.46 2.71 -9.83
C VAL A 67 -14.50 3.05 -10.87
N LEU A 68 -14.65 4.36 -11.16
CA LEU A 68 -15.76 4.95 -11.88
C LEU A 68 -15.46 5.25 -13.35
N GLN A 69 -14.19 5.23 -13.74
CA GLN A 69 -13.73 5.58 -15.09
C GLN A 69 -13.06 4.39 -15.76
N ASN A 70 -13.12 4.33 -17.09
CA ASN A 70 -12.41 3.34 -17.88
C ASN A 70 -10.91 3.64 -17.93
N ASP A 71 -10.10 2.59 -18.14
CA ASP A 71 -8.66 2.65 -18.42
C ASP A 71 -7.85 3.43 -17.34
N VAL A 72 -8.22 3.25 -16.07
CA VAL A 72 -7.52 3.84 -14.93
C VAL A 72 -7.15 2.81 -13.88
N SER A 73 -6.05 3.05 -13.18
CA SER A 73 -5.65 2.30 -11.98
C SER A 73 -5.77 3.22 -10.76
N ARG A 74 -6.40 2.71 -9.72
CA ARG A 74 -6.57 3.42 -8.45
C ARG A 74 -6.13 2.52 -7.30
N TRP A 75 -5.47 3.09 -6.30
CA TRP A 75 -4.95 2.35 -5.17
C TRP A 75 -5.19 3.09 -3.84
N ALA A 76 -5.26 2.29 -2.79
CA ALA A 76 -5.30 2.73 -1.41
C ALA A 76 -4.21 1.99 -0.62
N ALA A 77 -3.53 2.66 0.29
CA ALA A 77 -2.43 2.12 1.04
C ALA A 77 -2.68 2.20 2.56
N ALA A 78 -2.13 1.25 3.31
CA ALA A 78 -2.35 1.11 4.75
C ALA A 78 -1.56 2.11 5.59
N GLY A 79 -0.56 2.79 5.03
CA GLY A 79 0.35 3.66 5.77
C GLY A 79 1.34 2.87 6.65
N GLN A 80 1.60 1.61 6.33
CA GLN A 80 2.41 0.68 7.11
C GLN A 80 3.60 0.18 6.28
N THR A 81 4.80 0.14 6.85
CA THR A 81 6.01 -0.26 6.12
C THR A 81 6.44 -1.67 6.51
N PHE A 82 6.57 -2.53 5.50
CA PHE A 82 7.04 -3.91 5.62
C PHE A 82 8.16 -4.19 4.61
N SER A 83 8.98 -5.21 4.88
CA SER A 83 10.05 -5.70 4.00
C SER A 83 9.77 -7.14 3.59
N ASP A 84 10.39 -8.09 4.29
CA ASP A 84 10.16 -9.52 4.12
C ASP A 84 8.92 -9.96 4.91
N GLY A 85 8.16 -10.89 4.36
CA GLY A 85 6.95 -11.40 5.00
C GLY A 85 6.03 -12.13 4.04
N ILE A 86 4.92 -12.58 4.59
CA ILE A 86 3.80 -13.18 3.85
C ILE A 86 2.67 -12.15 3.86
N TYR A 87 2.40 -11.58 2.71
CA TYR A 87 1.35 -10.60 2.46
C TYR A 87 0.13 -11.31 1.95
N GLU A 88 -1.04 -11.04 2.52
CA GLU A 88 -2.28 -11.70 2.13
C GLU A 88 -3.47 -10.75 2.15
N VAL A 89 -4.41 -10.93 1.23
CA VAL A 89 -5.70 -10.24 1.19
C VAL A 89 -6.77 -11.14 0.58
N GLU A 90 -8.00 -11.01 1.03
CA GLU A 90 -9.18 -11.53 0.34
C GLU A 90 -9.80 -10.42 -0.51
N ALA A 91 -10.01 -10.71 -1.80
CA ALA A 91 -10.58 -9.79 -2.77
C ALA A 91 -11.76 -10.42 -3.48
N THR A 92 -12.88 -9.68 -3.54
CA THR A 92 -14.14 -10.12 -4.13
C THR A 92 -14.66 -9.04 -5.06
N GLN A 93 -14.71 -9.29 -6.36
CA GLN A 93 -15.41 -8.40 -7.27
C GLN A 93 -16.92 -8.51 -7.04
N THR A 94 -17.59 -7.40 -6.72
CA THR A 94 -19.02 -7.38 -6.39
C THR A 94 -19.87 -6.79 -7.51
N ASP A 95 -19.27 -5.98 -8.40
CA ASP A 95 -19.95 -5.42 -9.56
C ASP A 95 -18.96 -5.09 -10.68
N GLY A 96 -19.47 -4.95 -11.92
CA GLY A 96 -18.74 -4.56 -13.11
C GLY A 96 -18.28 -5.71 -13.99
N PRO A 97 -17.67 -5.40 -15.16
CA PRO A 97 -17.16 -6.39 -16.11
C PRO A 97 -16.00 -7.21 -15.52
N PHE A 98 -15.86 -8.46 -15.98
CA PHE A 98 -14.91 -9.42 -15.41
C PHE A 98 -13.45 -9.23 -15.85
N ASP A 99 -13.22 -8.56 -16.96
CA ASP A 99 -11.90 -8.30 -17.54
C ASP A 99 -11.13 -7.16 -16.85
N ASN A 100 -11.52 -6.79 -15.64
CA ASN A 100 -10.88 -5.76 -14.83
C ASN A 100 -9.96 -6.37 -13.78
N GLY A 101 -8.84 -5.67 -13.49
CA GLY A 101 -7.83 -6.14 -12.57
C GLY A 101 -8.02 -5.62 -11.14
N TYR A 102 -7.81 -6.48 -10.15
CA TYR A 102 -7.83 -6.06 -8.75
C TYR A 102 -6.89 -6.91 -7.89
N GLY A 103 -6.36 -6.34 -6.82
CA GLY A 103 -5.49 -7.09 -5.95
C GLY A 103 -4.63 -6.29 -5.00
N LEU A 104 -3.46 -6.85 -4.74
CA LEU A 104 -2.54 -6.48 -3.68
C LEU A 104 -1.34 -5.70 -4.26
N LEU A 105 -1.02 -4.56 -3.67
CA LEU A 105 0.27 -3.90 -3.84
C LEU A 105 1.12 -4.07 -2.57
N PHE A 106 2.42 -4.18 -2.74
CA PHE A 106 3.34 -4.39 -1.61
C PHE A 106 4.72 -3.79 -1.88
N ARG A 107 5.49 -3.57 -0.82
CA ARG A 107 6.75 -2.83 -0.84
C ARG A 107 6.59 -1.50 -1.58
N ALA A 108 5.48 -0.82 -1.31
CA ALA A 108 5.06 0.34 -2.05
C ALA A 108 5.64 1.64 -1.50
N ASN A 109 5.91 2.57 -2.42
CA ASN A 109 6.00 3.99 -2.17
C ASN A 109 4.88 4.68 -2.95
N PRO A 110 3.66 4.78 -2.39
CA PRO A 110 2.50 5.27 -3.12
C PRO A 110 2.64 6.70 -3.64
N ALA A 111 3.41 7.53 -2.93
CA ALA A 111 3.66 8.92 -3.33
C ALA A 111 4.53 9.03 -4.59
N ALA A 112 5.42 8.07 -4.81
CA ALA A 112 6.23 7.98 -6.02
C ALA A 112 5.54 7.16 -7.14
N GLY A 113 4.51 6.39 -6.81
CA GLY A 113 3.91 5.44 -7.74
C GLY A 113 4.78 4.20 -7.97
N ASP A 114 5.61 3.85 -6.99
CA ASP A 114 6.54 2.71 -7.04
C ASP A 114 6.01 1.57 -6.20
N PHE A 115 5.74 0.41 -6.78
CA PHE A 115 5.29 -0.77 -6.03
C PHE A 115 5.34 -2.04 -6.84
N TYR A 116 5.42 -3.19 -6.16
CA TYR A 116 5.03 -4.48 -6.74
C TYR A 116 3.52 -4.65 -6.70
N LEU A 117 3.00 -5.40 -7.66
CA LEU A 117 1.57 -5.58 -7.86
C LEU A 117 1.24 -7.01 -8.25
N PHE A 118 0.27 -7.58 -7.55
CA PHE A 118 -0.32 -8.88 -7.81
C PHE A 118 -1.82 -8.72 -8.01
N LYS A 119 -2.30 -8.94 -9.23
CA LYS A 119 -3.69 -8.75 -9.63
C LYS A 119 -4.28 -10.06 -10.14
N VAL A 120 -5.59 -10.20 -9.92
CA VAL A 120 -6.44 -11.17 -10.61
C VAL A 120 -7.57 -10.43 -11.30
N SER A 121 -8.27 -11.12 -12.21
CA SER A 121 -9.48 -10.61 -12.86
C SER A 121 -10.66 -11.58 -12.68
N GLY A 122 -11.87 -11.07 -12.80
CA GLY A 122 -13.09 -11.86 -12.63
C GLY A 122 -13.31 -12.92 -13.70
N ASP A 123 -12.58 -12.87 -14.80
CA ASP A 123 -12.59 -13.84 -15.89
C ASP A 123 -11.46 -14.90 -15.81
N GLY A 124 -10.69 -14.91 -14.71
CA GLY A 124 -9.77 -16.02 -14.41
C GLY A 124 -8.30 -15.76 -14.75
N TYR A 125 -7.89 -14.52 -14.94
CA TYR A 125 -6.51 -14.19 -15.26
C TYR A 125 -5.73 -13.66 -14.05
N VAL A 126 -4.40 -13.77 -14.17
CA VAL A 126 -3.41 -13.29 -13.19
C VAL A 126 -2.45 -12.34 -13.90
N TRP A 127 -2.07 -11.27 -13.22
CA TRP A 127 -0.98 -10.40 -13.63
C TRP A 127 -0.04 -10.10 -12.44
N ILE A 128 1.26 -10.24 -12.65
CA ILE A 128 2.30 -10.01 -11.65
C ILE A 128 3.38 -9.13 -12.24
N GLY A 129 3.65 -8.02 -11.56
CA GLY A 129 4.62 -7.07 -12.04
C GLY A 129 4.90 -5.94 -11.06
N ARG A 130 5.41 -4.84 -11.58
CA ARG A 130 5.68 -3.62 -10.82
C ARG A 130 5.30 -2.38 -11.60
N TYR A 131 4.99 -1.33 -10.87
CA TYR A 131 4.89 0.05 -11.34
C TYR A 131 6.10 0.85 -10.90
N ARG A 132 6.53 1.78 -11.75
CA ARG A 132 7.52 2.80 -11.42
C ARG A 132 7.00 4.17 -11.88
N ASP A 133 7.22 5.19 -11.05
CA ASP A 133 6.81 6.58 -11.32
C ASP A 133 5.31 6.72 -11.67
N GLY A 134 4.47 5.79 -11.19
CA GLY A 134 3.03 5.76 -11.40
C GLY A 134 2.56 5.48 -12.83
N ALA A 135 3.46 5.19 -13.76
CA ALA A 135 3.14 5.05 -15.18
C ALA A 135 3.85 3.89 -15.88
N GLU A 136 5.06 3.53 -15.47
CA GLU A 136 5.83 2.46 -16.09
C GLU A 136 5.45 1.11 -15.50
N GLU A 137 4.63 0.36 -16.23
CA GLU A 137 4.24 -1.01 -15.89
C GLU A 137 5.24 -2.01 -16.47
N THR A 138 5.80 -2.88 -15.63
CA THR A 138 6.69 -3.97 -16.06
C THR A 138 6.12 -5.30 -15.60
N THR A 139 5.75 -6.17 -16.54
CA THR A 139 5.37 -7.55 -16.24
C THR A 139 6.60 -8.33 -15.79
N LEU A 140 6.50 -9.06 -14.69
CA LEU A 140 7.58 -9.85 -14.12
C LEU A 140 7.41 -11.35 -14.37
N ILE A 141 6.19 -11.81 -14.62
CA ILE A 141 5.88 -13.22 -14.90
C ILE A 141 4.99 -13.29 -16.13
N GLY A 142 5.39 -14.10 -17.11
CA GLY A 142 4.73 -14.17 -18.41
C GLY A 142 4.98 -12.91 -19.26
N ASP A 143 4.30 -12.84 -20.40
CA ASP A 143 4.41 -11.69 -21.30
C ASP A 143 3.41 -10.58 -20.93
N HIS A 144 2.31 -10.95 -20.29
CA HIS A 144 1.24 -10.04 -19.86
C HIS A 144 0.32 -10.77 -18.84
N TRP A 145 -1.01 -10.61 -18.97
CA TRP A 145 -1.98 -11.43 -18.24
C TRP A 145 -1.91 -12.89 -18.70
N PHE A 146 -2.05 -13.82 -17.77
CA PHE A 146 -2.11 -15.26 -18.06
C PHE A 146 -3.27 -15.92 -17.32
N GLU A 147 -3.93 -16.87 -17.96
CA GLU A 147 -5.03 -17.64 -17.38
C GLU A 147 -4.54 -18.56 -16.26
N SER A 148 -5.31 -18.66 -15.19
CA SER A 148 -5.01 -19.56 -14.07
C SER A 148 -6.26 -20.19 -13.48
N ALA A 149 -6.30 -21.52 -13.46
CA ALA A 149 -7.37 -22.28 -12.80
C ALA A 149 -7.43 -22.07 -11.27
N ALA A 150 -6.41 -21.44 -10.68
CA ALA A 150 -6.43 -21.06 -9.27
C ALA A 150 -7.38 -19.90 -8.97
N VAL A 151 -7.66 -19.05 -9.97
CA VAL A 151 -8.60 -17.94 -9.83
C VAL A 151 -10.03 -18.45 -9.95
N GLN A 152 -10.85 -18.15 -8.98
CA GLN A 152 -12.28 -18.43 -9.02
C GLN A 152 -12.99 -17.20 -9.63
N GLY A 153 -13.46 -17.36 -10.88
CA GLY A 153 -14.11 -16.29 -11.63
C GLY A 153 -15.54 -16.02 -11.20
N GLY A 154 -16.03 -14.82 -11.57
CA GLY A 154 -17.42 -14.40 -11.36
C GLY A 154 -17.60 -13.39 -10.23
N LEU A 155 -18.80 -12.80 -10.16
CA LEU A 155 -19.16 -11.86 -9.10
C LEU A 155 -19.43 -12.57 -7.77
N ASN A 156 -19.08 -11.89 -6.68
CA ASN A 156 -19.29 -12.32 -5.30
C ASN A 156 -18.54 -13.64 -4.97
N VAL A 157 -17.46 -13.91 -5.67
CA VAL A 157 -16.56 -15.03 -5.40
C VAL A 157 -15.25 -14.48 -4.88
N ALA A 158 -14.89 -14.86 -3.65
CA ALA A 158 -13.66 -14.40 -3.00
C ALA A 158 -12.44 -15.13 -3.57
N ASN A 159 -11.39 -14.38 -3.85
CA ASN A 159 -10.06 -14.92 -4.13
C ASN A 159 -9.08 -14.44 -3.05
N ARG A 160 -8.34 -15.38 -2.47
CA ARG A 160 -7.26 -15.09 -1.54
C ARG A 160 -5.96 -14.97 -2.32
N LEU A 161 -5.36 -13.78 -2.25
CA LEU A 161 -4.08 -13.47 -2.88
C LEU A 161 -3.01 -13.48 -1.81
N THR A 162 -1.96 -14.28 -1.99
CA THR A 162 -0.85 -14.40 -1.03
C THR A 162 0.48 -14.21 -1.75
N VAL A 163 1.37 -13.39 -1.17
CA VAL A 163 2.75 -13.21 -1.65
C VAL A 163 3.70 -13.56 -0.50
N ARG A 164 4.55 -14.59 -0.68
CA ARG A 164 5.70 -14.83 0.18
C ARG A 164 6.90 -14.09 -0.41
N ALA A 165 7.34 -13.04 0.26
CA ALA A 165 8.48 -12.21 -0.16
C ALA A 165 9.64 -12.35 0.84
N GLU A 166 10.82 -12.79 0.35
CA GLU A 166 12.03 -12.99 1.13
C GLU A 166 13.22 -12.44 0.35
N ALA A 167 13.80 -11.34 0.81
CA ALA A 167 14.74 -10.54 0.03
C ALA A 167 14.15 -10.23 -1.36
N GLY A 168 14.82 -10.60 -2.45
CA GLY A 168 14.29 -10.43 -3.81
C GLY A 168 13.43 -11.57 -4.31
N ASN A 169 13.30 -12.68 -3.57
CA ASN A 169 12.54 -13.84 -4.01
C ASN A 169 11.07 -13.66 -3.62
N MET A 170 10.19 -13.78 -4.59
CA MET A 170 8.74 -13.64 -4.38
C MET A 170 8.01 -14.83 -4.98
N ILE A 171 7.09 -15.42 -4.21
CA ILE A 171 6.24 -16.53 -4.65
C ILE A 171 4.80 -16.08 -4.46
N PHE A 172 3.99 -16.28 -5.48
CA PHE A 172 2.61 -15.80 -5.58
C PHE A 172 1.64 -16.97 -5.56
N TYR A 173 0.58 -16.84 -4.77
CA TYR A 173 -0.45 -17.85 -4.64
C TYR A 173 -1.84 -17.22 -4.78
N VAL A 174 -2.73 -17.92 -5.49
CA VAL A 174 -4.16 -17.66 -5.48
C VAL A 174 -4.86 -18.85 -4.85
N ASN A 175 -5.67 -18.61 -3.83
CA ASN A 175 -6.42 -19.66 -3.13
C ASN A 175 -5.53 -20.83 -2.65
N GLY A 176 -4.29 -20.53 -2.25
CA GLY A 176 -3.30 -21.49 -1.79
C GLY A 176 -2.57 -22.25 -2.89
N GLN A 177 -2.88 -22.03 -4.18
CA GLN A 177 -2.15 -22.61 -5.31
C GLN A 177 -1.10 -21.64 -5.82
N GLU A 178 0.14 -22.11 -5.98
CA GLU A 178 1.21 -21.30 -6.56
C GLU A 178 0.88 -20.97 -8.03
N VAL A 179 0.91 -19.69 -8.36
CA VAL A 179 0.67 -19.18 -9.71
C VAL A 179 1.93 -18.61 -10.35
N GLY A 180 2.99 -18.42 -9.57
CA GLY A 180 4.26 -17.98 -10.13
C GLY A 180 5.30 -17.63 -9.08
N ARG A 181 6.54 -17.50 -9.53
CA ARG A 181 7.68 -17.03 -8.71
C ARG A 181 8.63 -16.19 -9.53
N VAL A 182 9.26 -15.21 -8.89
CA VAL A 182 10.23 -14.32 -9.54
C VAL A 182 11.27 -13.87 -8.54
N THR A 183 12.43 -13.49 -9.05
CA THR A 183 13.46 -12.77 -8.28
C THR A 183 13.60 -11.37 -8.86
N ASP A 184 13.25 -10.37 -8.07
CA ASP A 184 13.43 -8.94 -8.41
C ASP A 184 13.77 -8.17 -7.12
N ASN A 185 14.75 -7.29 -7.17
CA ASN A 185 15.26 -6.52 -6.03
C ASN A 185 15.01 -5.00 -6.21
N THR A 186 14.07 -4.61 -7.07
CA THR A 186 13.82 -3.20 -7.36
C THR A 186 13.31 -2.46 -6.12
N PHE A 187 12.37 -3.08 -5.40
CA PHE A 187 11.84 -2.54 -4.15
C PHE A 187 12.06 -3.56 -3.02
N THR A 188 12.64 -3.12 -1.90
CA THR A 188 12.99 -4.01 -0.79
C THR A 188 12.10 -3.86 0.43
N ALA A 189 11.44 -2.72 0.56
CA ALA A 189 10.49 -2.42 1.64
C ALA A 189 9.55 -1.30 1.21
N GLY A 190 8.41 -1.19 1.89
CA GLY A 190 7.43 -0.15 1.66
C GLY A 190 6.07 -0.53 2.19
N ASP A 191 5.08 0.25 1.81
CA ASP A 191 3.70 0.09 2.23
C ASP A 191 3.04 -1.16 1.60
N VAL A 192 1.91 -1.56 2.18
CA VAL A 192 0.99 -2.55 1.65
C VAL A 192 -0.34 -1.87 1.32
N GLY A 193 -1.04 -2.35 0.29
CA GLY A 193 -2.31 -1.75 -0.09
C GLY A 193 -3.07 -2.54 -1.14
N LEU A 194 -4.09 -1.92 -1.65
CA LEU A 194 -5.12 -2.47 -2.51
C LEU A 194 -5.18 -1.69 -3.82
N LEU A 195 -5.45 -2.37 -4.91
CA LEU A 195 -5.59 -1.74 -6.23
C LEU A 195 -6.80 -2.29 -6.96
N VAL A 196 -7.48 -1.41 -7.70
CA VAL A 196 -8.46 -1.76 -8.73
C VAL A 196 -8.08 -1.04 -10.02
N GLN A 197 -8.07 -1.79 -11.12
CA GLN A 197 -7.76 -1.30 -12.46
C GLN A 197 -8.91 -1.63 -13.40
N THR A 198 -9.40 -0.64 -14.11
CA THR A 198 -10.36 -0.84 -15.21
C THR A 198 -9.63 -0.94 -16.55
N LEU A 199 -10.02 -1.92 -17.37
CA LEU A 199 -9.41 -2.23 -18.68
C LEU A 199 -10.39 -2.09 -19.85
N GLY A 200 -11.40 -1.24 -19.73
CA GLY A 200 -12.34 -1.00 -20.82
C GLY A 200 -13.79 -0.93 -20.38
N GLY A 201 -14.09 -1.35 -19.17
CA GLY A 201 -15.44 -1.27 -18.59
C GLY A 201 -15.44 -0.74 -17.17
N ALA A 202 -16.21 0.30 -16.92
CA ALA A 202 -16.46 0.86 -15.60
C ALA A 202 -17.98 1.08 -15.40
N PRO A 203 -18.49 1.19 -14.16
CA PRO A 203 -17.75 1.05 -12.91
C PRO A 203 -17.38 -0.41 -12.58
N VAL A 204 -16.40 -0.55 -11.69
CA VAL A 204 -16.03 -1.82 -11.07
C VAL A 204 -15.98 -1.63 -9.56
N THR A 205 -16.61 -2.53 -8.82
CA THR A 205 -16.58 -2.55 -7.35
C THR A 205 -15.92 -3.81 -6.85
N VAL A 206 -14.94 -3.65 -5.96
CA VAL A 206 -14.24 -4.74 -5.29
C VAL A 206 -14.32 -4.55 -3.78
N ARG A 207 -14.68 -5.63 -3.09
CA ARG A 207 -14.63 -5.74 -1.64
C ARG A 207 -13.32 -6.41 -1.24
N PHE A 208 -12.54 -5.75 -0.39
CA PHE A 208 -11.32 -6.28 0.20
C PHE A 208 -11.52 -6.53 1.70
N ASP A 209 -10.94 -7.64 2.17
CA ASP A 209 -11.04 -8.06 3.56
C ASP A 209 -9.77 -8.81 3.98
N ASN A 210 -9.56 -8.95 5.30
CA ASN A 210 -8.50 -9.77 5.87
C ASN A 210 -7.09 -9.46 5.32
N LEU A 211 -6.77 -8.17 5.12
CA LEU A 211 -5.42 -7.78 4.71
C LEU A 211 -4.45 -8.01 5.87
N SER A 212 -3.39 -8.75 5.61
CA SER A 212 -2.41 -9.07 6.67
C SER A 212 -0.99 -9.16 6.16
N VAL A 213 -0.04 -9.00 7.09
CA VAL A 213 1.37 -9.31 6.85
C VAL A 213 1.88 -10.15 8.01
N ARG A 214 2.43 -11.34 7.70
CA ARG A 214 2.95 -12.31 8.64
C ARG A 214 4.46 -12.43 8.54
N PRO A 215 5.17 -12.83 9.63
CA PRO A 215 6.57 -13.19 9.52
C PRO A 215 6.75 -14.42 8.61
N LEU A 216 7.92 -14.52 8.02
CA LEU A 216 8.38 -15.77 7.39
C LEU A 216 8.63 -16.80 8.50
N ASP A 217 8.22 -18.05 8.25
CA ASP A 217 8.47 -19.18 9.16
C ASP A 217 9.95 -19.56 9.19
#